data_f3ddaa24163fb09b3d6c1f8d5b86cf2e
#
_entry.id   f3ddaa24163fb09b3d6c1f8d5b86cf2e
#
_cell.length_a   1.000
_cell.length_b   1.000
_cell.length_c   1.000
_cell.angle_alpha   90.00
_cell.angle_beta   90.00
_cell.angle_gamma   90.00
#
_symmetry.space_group_name_H-M   'P 1'
#
loop_
_entity.id
_entity.type
_entity.pdbx_description
1 polymer ?
#
loop_
_entity_poly.entity_id
_entity_poly.type
_entity_poly.pdbx_seq_one_letter_code
_entity_poly.pdbx_strand_id
1 'polypeptide(L)'
;MKTRYSTSRLKHLASDLLQQRWLFLLATVGTIIQVALTIYLPILIGNAVDSVLLPDASQHLFPILSKMGIVIVANAVVQWLNPLIYNQLIYSYSQKLRDAVIQKIHRLPLAYLDCQGSGDLVSRLTTDVEQLNNGLLMVFNQFFVGVLTILVTIVTMARIDFFMMMLVLLLTPLSMLIARFIARKSYKLFQKQTTARGLQTQLIEESLSQESLIQSFNAQEQFITDFTKGNESYADYSQDAIFYSSTVNPATRFVNALIYAIVVGFGAVRIINGSSFTVGQLVTFLNYVNQYTKPFNDISSVMAELQSALACAERLYMILDEKEVVETGKEELTSETVFGAIHFEHIC
;
A
#
# COMPACT_ATOMS: atom_id res chain seq x y z
N MET A 1 -11.20 12.14 18.98
CA MET A 1 -11.25 13.29 18.06
C MET A 1 -10.54 13.07 16.72
N LYS A 2 -9.55 12.15 16.61
CA LYS A 2 -8.77 11.86 15.38
C LYS A 2 -9.54 11.23 14.21
N THR A 3 -10.62 10.51 14.43
CA THR A 3 -11.34 9.77 13.36
C THR A 3 -12.31 10.62 12.53
N ARG A 4 -12.75 11.77 13.01
CA ARG A 4 -13.75 12.61 12.31
C ARG A 4 -13.13 13.53 11.24
N TYR A 5 -11.88 13.96 11.42
CA TYR A 5 -11.16 14.77 10.43
C TYR A 5 -10.72 13.95 9.21
N SER A 6 -10.28 12.71 9.43
CA SER A 6 -9.84 11.80 8.36
C SER A 6 -10.94 11.50 7.32
N THR A 7 -12.19 11.31 7.74
CA THR A 7 -13.32 11.00 6.81
C THR A 7 -13.75 12.18 5.95
N SER A 8 -13.64 13.42 6.47
CA SER A 8 -13.92 14.63 5.67
C SER A 8 -12.85 14.83 4.59
N ARG A 9 -11.59 14.59 4.92
CA ARG A 9 -10.45 14.75 3.99
C ARG A 9 -10.45 13.70 2.89
N LEU A 10 -10.80 12.45 3.23
CA LEU A 10 -11.02 11.39 2.22
C LEU A 10 -12.10 11.76 1.21
N LYS A 11 -13.17 12.43 1.65
CA LYS A 11 -14.22 12.92 0.74
C LYS A 11 -13.71 14.01 -0.20
N HIS A 12 -12.87 14.94 0.28
CA HIS A 12 -12.25 15.96 -0.57
C HIS A 12 -11.32 15.33 -1.61
N LEU A 13 -10.41 14.44 -1.19
CA LEU A 13 -9.56 13.67 -2.11
C LEU A 13 -10.35 12.91 -3.15
N ALA A 14 -11.41 12.19 -2.73
CA ALA A 14 -12.26 11.44 -3.65
C ALA A 14 -13.02 12.37 -4.61
N SER A 15 -13.50 13.52 -4.13
CA SER A 15 -14.17 14.54 -4.95
C SER A 15 -13.25 15.11 -6.02
N ASP A 16 -12.01 15.41 -5.65
CA ASP A 16 -11.02 15.99 -6.56
C ASP A 16 -10.57 14.98 -7.63
N LEU A 17 -10.38 13.71 -7.25
CA LEU A 17 -10.11 12.62 -8.21
C LEU A 17 -11.31 12.39 -9.16
N LEU A 18 -12.53 12.52 -8.65
CA LEU A 18 -13.76 12.41 -9.44
C LEU A 18 -13.95 13.58 -10.42
N GLN A 19 -13.26 14.72 -10.26
CA GLN A 19 -13.28 15.78 -11.26
C GLN A 19 -12.69 15.32 -12.61
N GLN A 20 -11.77 14.37 -12.60
CA GLN A 20 -11.22 13.72 -13.80
C GLN A 20 -12.07 12.51 -14.23
N ARG A 21 -13.37 12.71 -14.45
CA ARG A 21 -14.40 11.67 -14.64
C ARG A 21 -14.01 10.59 -15.65
N TRP A 22 -13.45 10.98 -16.78
CA TRP A 22 -13.08 10.04 -17.86
C TRP A 22 -11.91 9.13 -17.46
N LEU A 23 -10.85 9.67 -16.86
CA LEU A 23 -9.71 8.85 -16.42
C LEU A 23 -10.11 7.92 -15.28
N PHE A 24 -10.95 8.41 -14.33
CA PHE A 24 -11.46 7.59 -13.24
C PHE A 24 -12.37 6.45 -13.75
N LEU A 25 -13.24 6.73 -14.73
CA LEU A 25 -14.07 5.70 -15.38
C LEU A 25 -13.20 4.67 -16.10
N LEU A 26 -12.21 5.11 -16.89
CA LEU A 26 -11.28 4.22 -17.58
C LEU A 26 -10.50 3.34 -16.58
N ALA A 27 -10.01 3.92 -15.50
CA ALA A 27 -9.32 3.21 -14.43
C ALA A 27 -10.21 2.12 -13.82
N THR A 28 -11.47 2.47 -13.49
CA THR A 28 -12.42 1.53 -12.87
C THR A 28 -12.82 0.41 -13.84
N VAL A 29 -13.15 0.76 -15.09
CA VAL A 29 -13.50 -0.24 -16.12
C VAL A 29 -12.31 -1.14 -16.45
N GLY A 30 -11.10 -0.56 -16.58
CA GLY A 30 -9.89 -1.32 -16.79
C GLY A 30 -9.62 -2.34 -15.65
N THR A 31 -9.82 -1.93 -14.39
CA THR A 31 -9.71 -2.82 -13.23
C THR A 31 -10.73 -3.96 -13.30
N ILE A 32 -11.99 -3.67 -13.64
CA ILE A 32 -13.04 -4.70 -13.75
C ILE A 32 -12.69 -5.70 -14.84
N ILE A 33 -12.26 -5.23 -16.00
CA ILE A 33 -11.84 -6.08 -17.14
C ILE A 33 -10.64 -6.95 -16.72
N GLN A 34 -9.63 -6.36 -16.07
CA GLN A 34 -8.45 -7.08 -15.58
C GLN A 34 -8.84 -8.21 -14.64
N VAL A 35 -9.68 -7.94 -13.65
CA VAL A 35 -10.13 -8.95 -12.69
C VAL A 35 -10.97 -10.02 -13.36
N ALA A 36 -11.87 -9.65 -14.28
CA ALA A 36 -12.68 -10.59 -15.03
C ALA A 36 -11.82 -11.56 -15.88
N LEU A 37 -10.82 -11.04 -16.60
CA LEU A 37 -9.88 -11.85 -17.38
C LEU A 37 -9.03 -12.76 -16.48
N THR A 38 -8.55 -12.24 -15.35
CA THR A 38 -7.76 -13.00 -14.38
C THR A 38 -8.55 -14.17 -13.79
N ILE A 39 -9.84 -13.96 -13.48
CA ILE A 39 -10.71 -15.00 -12.91
C ILE A 39 -11.21 -15.97 -13.99
N TYR A 40 -11.31 -15.54 -15.23
CA TYR A 40 -11.73 -16.41 -16.34
C TYR A 40 -10.65 -17.44 -16.74
N LEU A 41 -9.37 -17.12 -16.55
CA LEU A 41 -8.26 -18.00 -16.92
C LEU A 41 -8.30 -19.38 -16.20
N PRO A 42 -8.51 -19.49 -14.87
CA PRO A 42 -8.67 -20.78 -14.20
C PRO A 42 -9.81 -21.63 -14.73
N ILE A 43 -10.92 -21.03 -15.19
CA ILE A 43 -12.03 -21.78 -15.81
C ILE A 43 -11.56 -22.44 -17.11
N LEU A 44 -10.81 -21.71 -17.93
CA LEU A 44 -10.25 -22.28 -19.17
C LEU A 44 -9.25 -23.40 -18.88
N ILE A 45 -8.42 -23.27 -17.83
CA ILE A 45 -7.49 -24.31 -17.37
C ILE A 45 -8.29 -25.55 -16.96
N GLY A 46 -9.34 -25.40 -16.16
CA GLY A 46 -10.20 -26.50 -15.73
C GLY A 46 -10.87 -27.19 -16.92
N ASN A 47 -11.43 -26.44 -17.86
CA ASN A 47 -12.03 -26.99 -19.07
C ASN A 47 -11.00 -27.71 -19.94
N ALA A 48 -9.75 -27.24 -20.01
CA ALA A 48 -8.68 -27.90 -20.71
C ALA A 48 -8.34 -29.26 -20.06
N VAL A 49 -8.28 -29.30 -18.71
CA VAL A 49 -8.06 -30.57 -17.97
C VAL A 49 -9.19 -31.55 -18.21
N ASP A 50 -10.45 -31.12 -18.14
CA ASP A 50 -11.59 -31.98 -18.40
C ASP A 50 -11.60 -32.50 -19.87
N SER A 51 -11.20 -31.67 -20.84
CA SER A 51 -11.15 -32.07 -22.25
C SER A 51 -10.08 -33.13 -22.54
N VAL A 52 -8.99 -33.17 -21.78
CA VAL A 52 -7.95 -34.24 -21.92
C VAL A 52 -8.48 -35.60 -21.47
N LEU A 53 -9.47 -35.63 -20.59
CA LEU A 53 -10.07 -36.88 -20.11
C LEU A 53 -11.14 -37.44 -21.06
N LEU A 54 -11.50 -36.72 -22.13
CA LEU A 54 -12.47 -37.15 -23.14
C LEU A 54 -11.79 -37.99 -24.25
N PRO A 55 -12.52 -38.93 -24.91
CA PRO A 55 -11.96 -39.76 -25.98
C PRO A 55 -11.40 -39.00 -27.20
N ASP A 56 -11.97 -37.82 -27.52
CA ASP A 56 -11.57 -36.95 -28.64
C ASP A 56 -10.84 -35.70 -28.17
N ALA A 57 -9.88 -35.85 -27.25
CA ALA A 57 -9.16 -34.77 -26.57
C ALA A 57 -8.58 -33.72 -27.54
N SER A 58 -8.03 -34.13 -28.69
CA SER A 58 -7.36 -33.23 -29.63
C SER A 58 -8.31 -32.23 -30.29
N GLN A 59 -9.57 -32.60 -30.57
CA GLN A 59 -10.55 -31.72 -31.20
C GLN A 59 -11.08 -30.65 -30.24
N HIS A 60 -11.18 -30.95 -28.96
CA HIS A 60 -11.70 -30.06 -27.94
C HIS A 60 -10.62 -29.20 -27.31
N LEU A 61 -9.37 -29.70 -27.22
CA LEU A 61 -8.27 -29.03 -26.55
C LEU A 61 -7.77 -27.80 -27.32
N PHE A 62 -7.60 -27.92 -28.66
CA PHE A 62 -7.05 -26.82 -29.49
C PHE A 62 -7.84 -25.50 -29.41
N PRO A 63 -9.19 -25.51 -29.53
CA PRO A 63 -9.97 -24.26 -29.38
C PRO A 63 -9.92 -23.69 -27.95
N ILE A 64 -9.76 -24.51 -26.91
CA ILE A 64 -9.59 -24.03 -25.55
C ILE A 64 -8.23 -23.35 -25.37
N LEU A 65 -7.16 -24.00 -25.89
CA LEU A 65 -5.81 -23.40 -25.83
C LEU A 65 -5.71 -22.09 -26.61
N SER A 66 -6.36 -22.00 -27.79
CA SER A 66 -6.38 -20.74 -28.55
C SER A 66 -7.11 -19.64 -27.79
N LYS A 67 -8.28 -19.92 -27.19
CA LYS A 67 -8.99 -18.98 -26.31
C LYS A 67 -8.15 -18.56 -25.11
N MET A 68 -7.44 -19.52 -24.48
CA MET A 68 -6.55 -19.26 -23.37
C MET A 68 -5.41 -18.30 -23.76
N GLY A 69 -4.79 -18.53 -24.94
CA GLY A 69 -3.78 -17.64 -25.50
C GLY A 69 -4.30 -16.21 -25.71
N ILE A 70 -5.51 -16.06 -26.30
CA ILE A 70 -6.14 -14.75 -26.49
C ILE A 70 -6.40 -14.07 -25.14
N VAL A 71 -6.94 -14.79 -24.15
CA VAL A 71 -7.22 -14.24 -22.81
C VAL A 71 -5.94 -13.81 -22.10
N ILE A 72 -4.86 -14.60 -22.20
CA ILE A 72 -3.56 -14.26 -21.61
C ILE A 72 -3.02 -12.97 -22.24
N VAL A 73 -3.02 -12.86 -23.58
CA VAL A 73 -2.55 -11.66 -24.28
C VAL A 73 -3.42 -10.46 -23.92
N ALA A 74 -4.74 -10.61 -23.93
CA ALA A 74 -5.65 -9.54 -23.56
C ALA A 74 -5.41 -9.08 -22.10
N ASN A 75 -5.24 -10.02 -21.18
CA ASN A 75 -4.94 -9.72 -19.78
C ASN A 75 -3.58 -9.00 -19.62
N ALA A 76 -2.55 -9.44 -20.36
CA ALA A 76 -1.25 -8.79 -20.36
C ALA A 76 -1.32 -7.34 -20.86
N VAL A 77 -2.08 -7.10 -21.94
CA VAL A 77 -2.31 -5.75 -22.47
C VAL A 77 -3.04 -4.86 -21.44
N VAL A 78 -4.09 -5.38 -20.81
CA VAL A 78 -4.84 -4.62 -19.79
C VAL A 78 -3.96 -4.36 -18.56
N GLN A 79 -3.17 -5.33 -18.11
CA GLN A 79 -2.23 -5.15 -17.00
C GLN A 79 -1.12 -4.14 -17.30
N TRP A 80 -0.77 -3.97 -18.56
CA TRP A 80 0.19 -2.96 -19.00
C TRP A 80 -0.45 -1.57 -19.12
N LEU A 81 -1.70 -1.49 -19.59
CA LEU A 81 -2.42 -0.21 -19.77
C LEU A 81 -2.92 0.39 -18.45
N ASN A 82 -3.37 -0.42 -17.51
CA ASN A 82 -3.95 0.06 -16.25
C ASN A 82 -3.00 0.95 -15.44
N PRO A 83 -1.73 0.58 -15.19
CA PRO A 83 -0.79 1.46 -14.49
C PRO A 83 -0.55 2.79 -15.20
N LEU A 84 -0.59 2.84 -16.54
CA LEU A 84 -0.47 4.09 -17.30
C LEU A 84 -1.65 5.02 -17.01
N ILE A 85 -2.87 4.47 -16.96
CA ILE A 85 -4.08 5.23 -16.63
C ILE A 85 -4.04 5.73 -15.19
N TYR A 86 -3.64 4.86 -14.24
CA TYR A 86 -3.53 5.23 -12.82
C TYR A 86 -2.47 6.30 -12.60
N ASN A 87 -1.32 6.15 -13.23
CA ASN A 87 -0.25 7.14 -13.16
C ASN A 87 -0.73 8.50 -13.73
N GLN A 88 -1.36 8.51 -14.90
CA GLN A 88 -1.89 9.73 -15.51
C GLN A 88 -2.91 10.42 -14.59
N LEU A 89 -3.83 9.65 -13.99
CA LEU A 89 -4.84 10.16 -13.07
C LEU A 89 -4.19 10.80 -11.83
N ILE A 90 -3.28 10.08 -11.19
CA ILE A 90 -2.70 10.47 -9.90
C ILE A 90 -1.69 11.61 -10.08
N TYR A 91 -0.82 11.55 -11.09
CA TYR A 91 0.15 12.63 -11.32
C TYR A 91 -0.52 13.93 -11.79
N SER A 92 -1.60 13.84 -12.57
CA SER A 92 -2.38 15.02 -12.95
C SER A 92 -3.08 15.65 -11.74
N TYR A 93 -3.59 14.84 -10.82
CA TYR A 93 -4.12 15.32 -9.53
C TYR A 93 -3.02 15.97 -8.67
N SER A 94 -1.88 15.31 -8.55
CA SER A 94 -0.73 15.79 -7.80
C SER A 94 -0.19 17.12 -8.31
N GLN A 95 -0.11 17.30 -9.62
CA GLN A 95 0.27 18.56 -10.24
C GLN A 95 -0.67 19.68 -9.81
N LYS A 96 -1.98 19.48 -9.94
CA LYS A 96 -2.99 20.47 -9.53
C LYS A 96 -2.89 20.81 -8.05
N LEU A 97 -2.69 19.80 -7.21
CA LEU A 97 -2.54 19.99 -5.76
C LEU A 97 -1.28 20.81 -5.44
N ARG A 98 -0.15 20.49 -6.07
CA ARG A 98 1.11 21.22 -5.92
C ARG A 98 0.98 22.67 -6.36
N ASP A 99 0.36 22.90 -7.52
CA ASP A 99 0.11 24.26 -8.04
C ASP A 99 -0.79 25.06 -7.09
N ALA A 100 -1.85 24.45 -6.55
CA ALA A 100 -2.73 25.08 -5.58
C ALA A 100 -2.00 25.43 -4.27
N VAL A 101 -1.16 24.53 -3.75
CA VAL A 101 -0.37 24.77 -2.54
C VAL A 101 0.66 25.90 -2.76
N ILE A 102 1.35 25.92 -3.91
CA ILE A 102 2.31 26.98 -4.24
C ILE A 102 1.59 28.34 -4.33
N GLN A 103 0.48 28.41 -5.08
CA GLN A 103 -0.31 29.65 -5.18
C GLN A 103 -0.80 30.11 -3.82
N LYS A 104 -1.20 29.18 -2.95
CA LYS A 104 -1.64 29.49 -1.59
C LYS A 104 -0.52 30.06 -0.75
N ILE A 105 0.69 29.46 -0.79
CA ILE A 105 1.87 29.92 -0.04
C ILE A 105 2.19 31.39 -0.38
N HIS A 106 2.06 31.79 -1.65
CA HIS A 106 2.31 33.18 -2.06
C HIS A 106 1.25 34.18 -1.56
N ARG A 107 0.12 33.71 -1.05
CA ARG A 107 -0.98 34.54 -0.50
C ARG A 107 -1.06 34.49 1.03
N LEU A 108 -0.19 33.70 1.68
CA LEU A 108 -0.18 33.59 3.13
C LEU A 108 0.55 34.75 3.79
N PRO A 109 0.18 35.12 5.05
CA PRO A 109 0.89 36.12 5.83
C PRO A 109 2.35 35.70 6.06
N LEU A 110 3.28 36.66 6.01
CA LEU A 110 4.71 36.44 6.29
C LEU A 110 4.92 35.80 7.67
N ALA A 111 4.15 36.23 8.69
CA ALA A 111 4.21 35.64 10.02
C ALA A 111 3.97 34.12 10.05
N TYR A 112 3.09 33.60 9.18
CA TYR A 112 2.90 32.15 9.03
C TYR A 112 4.12 31.45 8.42
N LEU A 113 4.71 32.06 7.37
CA LEU A 113 5.88 31.52 6.69
C LEU A 113 7.12 31.49 7.60
N ASP A 114 7.31 32.54 8.40
CA ASP A 114 8.40 32.63 9.37
C ASP A 114 8.29 31.57 10.49
N CYS A 115 7.05 31.27 10.92
CA CYS A 115 6.80 30.27 11.96
C CYS A 115 7.01 28.82 11.46
N GLN A 116 6.75 28.52 10.18
CA GLN A 116 6.81 27.15 9.65
C GLN A 116 8.21 26.70 9.21
N GLY A 117 9.11 27.65 8.93
CA GLY A 117 10.43 27.34 8.39
C GLY A 117 10.39 26.89 6.91
N SER A 118 11.32 27.39 6.12
CA SER A 118 11.38 27.11 4.66
C SER A 118 11.57 25.63 4.34
N GLY A 119 12.35 24.91 5.15
CA GLY A 119 12.61 23.48 4.97
C GLY A 119 11.35 22.61 5.12
N ASP A 120 10.46 22.93 6.07
CA ASP A 120 9.19 22.20 6.24
C ASP A 120 8.24 22.43 5.06
N LEU A 121 8.12 23.67 4.57
CA LEU A 121 7.30 23.97 3.39
C LEU A 121 7.81 23.27 2.14
N VAL A 122 9.13 23.21 1.91
CA VAL A 122 9.73 22.46 0.80
C VAL A 122 9.48 20.97 0.96
N SER A 123 9.63 20.40 2.16
CA SER A 123 9.35 18.99 2.43
C SER A 123 7.88 18.64 2.15
N ARG A 124 6.94 19.52 2.50
CA ARG A 124 5.51 19.32 2.18
C ARG A 124 5.25 19.30 0.67
N LEU A 125 5.89 20.19 -0.09
CA LEU A 125 5.73 20.26 -1.55
C LEU A 125 6.38 19.10 -2.31
N THR A 126 7.42 18.50 -1.73
CA THR A 126 8.18 17.39 -2.37
C THR A 126 7.78 16.05 -1.76
N THR A 127 8.24 15.78 -0.54
CA THR A 127 8.11 14.47 0.11
C THR A 127 6.67 14.10 0.42
N ASP A 128 5.85 15.04 0.94
CA ASP A 128 4.45 14.74 1.29
C ASP A 128 3.60 14.49 0.05
N VAL A 129 3.83 15.24 -1.04
CA VAL A 129 3.13 15.01 -2.31
C VAL A 129 3.55 13.67 -2.93
N GLU A 130 4.83 13.29 -2.86
CA GLU A 130 5.31 12.00 -3.34
C GLU A 130 4.74 10.83 -2.53
N GLN A 131 4.71 10.95 -1.21
CA GLN A 131 4.10 9.95 -0.32
C GLN A 131 2.59 9.79 -0.58
N LEU A 132 1.90 10.89 -0.84
CA LEU A 132 0.50 10.88 -1.24
C LEU A 132 0.30 10.13 -2.58
N ASN A 133 1.16 10.38 -3.56
CA ASN A 133 1.12 9.69 -4.85
C ASN A 133 1.33 8.19 -4.68
N ASN A 134 2.35 7.78 -3.93
CA ASN A 134 2.65 6.37 -3.69
C ASN A 134 1.48 5.65 -3.02
N GLY A 135 0.87 6.28 -1.99
CA GLY A 135 -0.31 5.72 -1.34
C GLY A 135 -1.52 5.60 -2.26
N LEU A 136 -1.80 6.62 -3.08
CA LEU A 136 -2.90 6.57 -4.05
C LEU A 136 -2.65 5.52 -5.14
N LEU A 137 -1.42 5.39 -5.66
CA LEU A 137 -1.05 4.34 -6.62
C LEU A 137 -1.25 2.95 -6.04
N MET A 138 -0.86 2.72 -4.77
CA MET A 138 -1.10 1.44 -4.10
C MET A 138 -2.60 1.15 -3.92
N VAL A 139 -3.41 2.16 -3.63
CA VAL A 139 -4.87 1.99 -3.54
C VAL A 139 -5.44 1.50 -4.86
N PHE A 140 -5.08 2.09 -6.00
CA PHE A 140 -5.59 1.67 -7.30
C PHE A 140 -5.01 0.32 -7.74
N ASN A 141 -3.70 0.11 -7.64
CA ASN A 141 -3.04 -1.09 -8.14
C ASN A 141 -3.28 -2.34 -7.29
N GLN A 142 -3.45 -2.18 -5.98
CA GLN A 142 -3.51 -3.32 -5.06
C GLN A 142 -4.85 -3.40 -4.31
N PHE A 143 -5.33 -2.31 -3.71
CA PHE A 143 -6.54 -2.36 -2.89
C PHE A 143 -7.79 -2.61 -3.74
N PHE A 144 -8.05 -1.80 -4.76
CA PHE A 144 -9.22 -1.97 -5.62
C PHE A 144 -9.19 -3.30 -6.38
N VAL A 145 -8.06 -3.64 -6.98
CA VAL A 145 -7.87 -4.92 -7.67
C VAL A 145 -8.06 -6.08 -6.69
N GLY A 146 -7.45 -6.00 -5.49
CA GLY A 146 -7.53 -7.05 -4.47
C GLY A 146 -8.95 -7.27 -3.94
N VAL A 147 -9.64 -6.20 -3.55
CA VAL A 147 -11.03 -6.28 -3.05
C VAL A 147 -11.96 -6.85 -4.13
N LEU A 148 -11.85 -6.35 -5.37
CA LEU A 148 -12.68 -6.84 -6.47
C LEU A 148 -12.37 -8.31 -6.79
N THR A 149 -11.10 -8.70 -6.77
CA THR A 149 -10.67 -10.11 -6.95
C THR A 149 -11.29 -11.00 -5.87
N ILE A 150 -11.23 -10.62 -4.59
CA ILE A 150 -11.84 -11.38 -3.50
C ILE A 150 -13.34 -11.55 -3.75
N LEU A 151 -14.06 -10.47 -4.03
CA LEU A 151 -15.52 -10.51 -4.22
C LEU A 151 -15.92 -11.40 -5.40
N VAL A 152 -15.29 -11.21 -6.56
CA VAL A 152 -15.62 -11.99 -7.77
C VAL A 152 -15.19 -13.45 -7.61
N THR A 153 -14.04 -13.72 -6.96
CA THR A 153 -13.59 -15.09 -6.69
C THR A 153 -14.58 -15.82 -5.77
N ILE A 154 -15.07 -15.20 -4.72
CA ILE A 154 -16.10 -15.80 -3.82
C ILE A 154 -17.36 -16.14 -4.62
N VAL A 155 -17.84 -15.23 -5.46
CA VAL A 155 -19.03 -15.45 -6.29
C VAL A 155 -18.83 -16.60 -7.28
N THR A 156 -17.65 -16.67 -7.92
CA THR A 156 -17.34 -17.76 -8.87
C THR A 156 -17.16 -19.10 -8.17
N MET A 157 -16.50 -19.13 -7.00
CA MET A 157 -16.40 -20.35 -6.17
C MET A 157 -17.78 -20.85 -5.73
N ALA A 158 -18.68 -19.95 -5.32
CA ALA A 158 -20.05 -20.29 -4.93
C ALA A 158 -20.86 -20.92 -6.07
N ARG A 159 -20.60 -20.53 -7.31
CA ARG A 159 -21.23 -21.12 -8.52
C ARG A 159 -20.71 -22.50 -8.87
N ILE A 160 -19.46 -22.80 -8.55
CA ILE A 160 -18.86 -24.13 -8.80
C ILE A 160 -19.33 -25.11 -7.72
N ASP A 161 -19.06 -24.80 -6.44
CA ASP A 161 -19.51 -25.59 -5.30
C ASP A 161 -19.60 -24.73 -4.05
N PHE A 162 -20.82 -24.54 -3.56
CA PHE A 162 -21.09 -23.72 -2.39
C PHE A 162 -20.47 -24.27 -1.11
N PHE A 163 -20.42 -25.60 -0.97
CA PHE A 163 -19.89 -26.22 0.23
C PHE A 163 -18.37 -26.10 0.33
N MET A 164 -17.68 -26.31 -0.80
CA MET A 164 -16.23 -26.12 -0.88
C MET A 164 -15.86 -24.65 -0.67
N MET A 165 -16.64 -23.70 -1.20
CA MET A 165 -16.44 -22.27 -0.94
C MET A 165 -16.53 -21.97 0.57
N MET A 166 -17.56 -22.50 1.26
CA MET A 166 -17.74 -22.29 2.69
C MET A 166 -16.56 -22.83 3.50
N LEU A 167 -16.05 -24.01 3.10
CA LEU A 167 -14.85 -24.62 3.71
C LEU A 167 -13.62 -23.72 3.59
N VAL A 168 -13.38 -23.14 2.42
CA VAL A 168 -12.25 -22.20 2.20
C VAL A 168 -12.44 -20.93 3.02
N LEU A 169 -13.64 -20.35 3.02
CA LEU A 169 -13.96 -19.14 3.80
C LEU A 169 -13.75 -19.35 5.31
N LEU A 170 -14.05 -20.55 5.82
CA LEU A 170 -13.88 -20.90 7.23
C LEU A 170 -12.41 -21.12 7.59
N LEU A 171 -11.61 -21.69 6.66
CA LEU A 171 -10.21 -21.97 6.91
C LEU A 171 -9.28 -20.74 6.71
N THR A 172 -9.65 -19.80 5.84
CA THR A 172 -8.81 -18.62 5.55
C THR A 172 -8.52 -17.75 6.77
N PRO A 173 -9.48 -17.45 7.68
CA PRO A 173 -9.17 -16.69 8.89
C PRO A 173 -8.08 -17.31 9.77
N LEU A 174 -7.90 -18.63 9.71
CA LEU A 174 -6.85 -19.34 10.46
C LEU A 174 -5.44 -18.88 10.01
N SER A 175 -5.22 -18.75 8.70
CA SER A 175 -3.93 -18.23 8.19
C SER A 175 -3.69 -16.79 8.63
N MET A 176 -4.73 -15.96 8.62
CA MET A 176 -4.65 -14.57 9.04
C MET A 176 -4.39 -14.43 10.56
N LEU A 177 -5.00 -15.27 11.38
CA LEU A 177 -4.76 -15.30 12.82
C LEU A 177 -3.30 -15.68 13.15
N ILE A 178 -2.76 -16.69 12.47
CA ILE A 178 -1.37 -17.12 12.66
C ILE A 178 -0.40 -16.00 12.20
N ALA A 179 -0.63 -15.43 11.02
CA ALA A 179 0.17 -14.30 10.54
C ALA A 179 0.15 -13.12 11.53
N ARG A 180 -1.03 -12.76 12.05
CA ARG A 180 -1.20 -11.68 13.01
C ARG A 180 -0.51 -11.96 14.35
N PHE A 181 -0.55 -13.20 14.81
CA PHE A 181 0.14 -13.62 16.05
C PHE A 181 1.66 -13.44 15.90
N ILE A 182 2.24 -13.97 14.83
CA ILE A 182 3.68 -13.87 14.56
C ILE A 182 4.08 -12.40 14.34
N ALA A 183 3.33 -11.64 13.55
CA ALA A 183 3.60 -10.23 13.28
C ALA A 183 3.60 -9.38 14.57
N ARG A 184 2.67 -9.63 15.50
CA ARG A 184 2.64 -8.93 16.80
C ARG A 184 3.87 -9.22 17.64
N LYS A 185 4.37 -10.45 17.61
CA LYS A 185 5.57 -10.84 18.35
C LYS A 185 6.81 -10.21 17.71
N SER A 186 6.92 -10.27 16.40
CA SER A 186 7.96 -9.63 15.60
C SER A 186 8.02 -8.11 15.86
N TYR A 187 6.88 -7.41 15.85
CA TYR A 187 6.82 -5.98 16.11
C TYR A 187 7.42 -5.57 17.48
N LYS A 188 7.12 -6.32 18.53
CA LYS A 188 7.69 -6.07 19.88
C LYS A 188 9.22 -6.24 19.90
N LEU A 189 9.72 -7.20 19.13
CA LEU A 189 11.16 -7.45 19.03
C LEU A 189 11.85 -6.36 18.21
N PHE A 190 11.23 -5.89 17.13
CA PHE A 190 11.73 -4.74 16.37
C PHE A 190 11.76 -3.44 17.19
N GLN A 191 10.79 -3.23 18.09
CA GLN A 191 10.87 -2.10 19.02
C GLN A 191 12.08 -2.19 19.95
N LYS A 192 12.35 -3.38 20.51
CA LYS A 192 13.54 -3.60 21.36
C LYS A 192 14.84 -3.40 20.57
N GLN A 193 14.90 -3.95 19.36
CA GLN A 193 16.03 -3.76 18.43
C GLN A 193 16.28 -2.29 18.14
N THR A 194 15.21 -1.51 17.81
CA THR A 194 15.32 -0.08 17.53
C THR A 194 15.82 0.70 18.74
N THR A 195 15.34 0.36 19.95
CA THR A 195 15.82 0.98 21.19
C THR A 195 17.29 0.65 21.45
N ALA A 196 17.70 -0.61 21.31
CA ALA A 196 19.09 -1.02 21.49
C ALA A 196 20.02 -0.34 20.46
N ARG A 197 19.57 -0.25 19.20
CA ARG A 197 20.29 0.48 18.15
C ARG A 197 20.46 1.97 18.48
N GLY A 198 19.41 2.61 19.00
CA GLY A 198 19.47 4.01 19.42
C GLY A 198 20.50 4.24 20.52
N LEU A 199 20.52 3.38 21.55
CA LEU A 199 21.52 3.44 22.62
C LEU A 199 22.94 3.23 22.08
N GLN A 200 23.14 2.29 21.18
CA GLN A 200 24.43 2.05 20.54
C GLN A 200 24.90 3.24 19.71
N THR A 201 23.99 3.85 18.92
CA THR A 201 24.30 5.06 18.14
C THR A 201 24.70 6.22 19.05
N GLN A 202 23.95 6.44 20.14
CA GLN A 202 24.29 7.46 21.13
C GLN A 202 25.67 7.25 21.75
N LEU A 203 26.01 6.01 22.11
CA LEU A 203 27.32 5.65 22.64
C LEU A 203 28.45 5.95 21.64
N ILE A 204 28.24 5.66 20.35
CA ILE A 204 29.20 5.99 19.28
C ILE A 204 29.37 7.49 19.12
N GLU A 205 28.27 8.26 19.07
CA GLU A 205 28.29 9.71 18.95
C GLU A 205 29.01 10.36 20.13
N GLU A 206 28.74 9.89 21.36
CA GLU A 206 29.40 10.37 22.56
C GLU A 206 30.90 10.06 22.54
N SER A 207 31.30 8.86 22.12
CA SER A 207 32.70 8.49 21.96
C SER A 207 33.44 9.36 20.96
N LEU A 208 32.85 9.54 19.76
CA LEU A 208 33.48 10.33 18.71
C LEU A 208 33.60 11.82 19.09
N SER A 209 32.61 12.36 19.79
CA SER A 209 32.64 13.75 20.24
C SER A 209 33.61 13.98 21.40
N GLN A 210 33.90 12.96 22.24
CA GLN A 210 34.74 13.05 23.41
C GLN A 210 36.03 12.20 23.29
N GLU A 211 36.47 11.87 22.07
CA GLU A 211 37.60 11.00 21.82
C GLU A 211 38.89 11.49 22.51
N SER A 212 39.14 12.80 22.50
CA SER A 212 40.33 13.38 23.18
C SER A 212 40.28 13.18 24.69
N LEU A 213 39.10 13.18 25.29
CA LEU A 213 38.92 12.94 26.72
C LEU A 213 39.13 11.46 27.06
N ILE A 214 38.55 10.55 26.26
CA ILE A 214 38.73 9.10 26.40
C ILE A 214 40.19 8.74 26.33
N GLN A 215 40.97 9.30 25.43
CA GLN A 215 42.41 9.10 25.29
C GLN A 215 43.17 9.67 26.48
N SER A 216 42.83 10.87 26.94
CA SER A 216 43.50 11.52 28.06
C SER A 216 43.35 10.76 29.39
N PHE A 217 42.22 10.08 29.56
CA PHE A 217 41.94 9.28 30.76
C PHE A 217 42.25 7.79 30.60
N ASN A 218 42.80 7.34 29.47
CA ASN A 218 43.04 5.92 29.15
C ASN A 218 41.78 5.03 29.32
N ALA A 219 40.60 5.57 28.96
CA ALA A 219 39.31 4.91 29.16
C ALA A 219 38.85 4.05 27.97
N GLN A 220 39.71 3.79 26.97
CA GLN A 220 39.38 3.08 25.74
C GLN A 220 38.84 1.67 25.98
N GLU A 221 39.48 0.91 26.91
CA GLU A 221 39.03 -0.46 27.22
C GLU A 221 37.64 -0.51 27.86
N GLN A 222 37.33 0.48 28.70
CA GLN A 222 36.01 0.59 29.30
C GLN A 222 34.97 0.86 28.24
N PHE A 223 35.24 1.80 27.33
CA PHE A 223 34.36 2.10 26.21
C PHE A 223 34.13 0.88 25.30
N ILE A 224 35.19 0.14 24.93
CA ILE A 224 35.10 -1.07 24.11
C ILE A 224 34.24 -2.12 24.80
N THR A 225 34.37 -2.26 26.13
CA THR A 225 33.58 -3.19 26.92
C THR A 225 32.10 -2.83 26.92
N ASP A 226 31.76 -1.54 27.09
CA ASP A 226 30.38 -1.05 27.10
C ASP A 226 29.76 -1.11 25.69
N PHE A 227 30.53 -0.79 24.65
CA PHE A 227 30.12 -0.97 23.28
C PHE A 227 29.85 -2.44 22.95
N THR A 228 30.71 -3.36 23.36
CA THR A 228 30.55 -4.79 23.11
C THR A 228 29.28 -5.32 23.76
N LYS A 229 28.98 -4.96 25.01
CA LYS A 229 27.73 -5.33 25.67
C LYS A 229 26.50 -4.78 24.97
N GLY A 230 26.56 -3.52 24.53
CA GLY A 230 25.49 -2.89 23.75
C GLY A 230 25.26 -3.59 22.41
N ASN A 231 26.36 -3.95 21.73
CA ASN A 231 26.34 -4.64 20.44
C ASN A 231 25.80 -6.08 20.56
N GLU A 232 26.16 -6.81 21.61
CA GLU A 232 25.61 -8.16 21.90
C GLU A 232 24.10 -8.07 22.12
N SER A 233 23.62 -7.13 22.94
CA SER A 233 22.19 -6.93 23.17
C SER A 233 21.44 -6.56 21.88
N TYR A 234 22.03 -5.69 21.03
CA TYR A 234 21.48 -5.35 19.73
C TYR A 234 21.46 -6.56 18.79
N ALA A 235 22.51 -7.38 18.77
CA ALA A 235 22.60 -8.58 17.94
C ALA A 235 21.52 -9.61 18.32
N ASP A 236 21.32 -9.88 19.62
CA ASP A 236 20.30 -10.79 20.11
C ASP A 236 18.89 -10.34 19.72
N TYR A 237 18.55 -9.07 19.97
CA TYR A 237 17.24 -8.54 19.56
C TYR A 237 17.07 -8.52 18.04
N SER A 238 18.14 -8.26 17.28
CA SER A 238 18.12 -8.28 15.82
C SER A 238 17.88 -9.69 15.29
N GLN A 239 18.58 -10.68 15.82
CA GLN A 239 18.41 -12.09 15.45
C GLN A 239 16.98 -12.55 15.70
N ASP A 240 16.45 -12.28 16.87
CA ASP A 240 15.08 -12.63 17.23
C ASP A 240 14.05 -11.92 16.33
N ALA A 241 14.20 -10.61 16.12
CA ALA A 241 13.31 -9.82 15.29
C ALA A 241 13.28 -10.33 13.83
N ILE A 242 14.45 -10.62 13.27
CA ILE A 242 14.60 -11.15 11.90
C ILE A 242 14.01 -12.56 11.83
N PHE A 243 14.29 -13.44 12.80
CA PHE A 243 13.77 -14.80 12.83
C PHE A 243 12.24 -14.81 12.83
N TYR A 244 11.60 -14.07 13.73
CA TYR A 244 10.14 -14.01 13.78
C TYR A 244 9.54 -13.34 12.53
N SER A 245 10.18 -12.29 12.02
CA SER A 245 9.72 -11.63 10.78
C SER A 245 9.80 -12.57 9.58
N SER A 246 10.91 -13.28 9.44
CA SER A 246 11.13 -14.25 8.35
C SER A 246 10.21 -15.47 8.45
N THR A 247 9.75 -15.84 9.66
CA THR A 247 8.86 -16.98 9.89
C THR A 247 7.41 -16.73 9.41
N VAL A 248 7.00 -15.46 9.22
CA VAL A 248 5.64 -15.13 8.75
C VAL A 248 5.33 -15.82 7.43
N ASN A 249 6.22 -15.68 6.43
CA ASN A 249 6.00 -16.24 5.09
C ASN A 249 5.97 -17.77 5.07
N PRO A 250 6.92 -18.51 5.68
CA PRO A 250 6.83 -19.98 5.76
C PRO A 250 5.59 -20.46 6.51
N ALA A 251 5.22 -19.81 7.61
CA ALA A 251 4.04 -20.19 8.37
C ALA A 251 2.73 -20.00 7.59
N THR A 252 2.57 -18.88 6.90
CA THR A 252 1.40 -18.65 6.03
C THR A 252 1.36 -19.61 4.85
N ARG A 253 2.50 -19.91 4.23
CA ARG A 253 2.60 -20.90 3.15
C ARG A 253 2.22 -22.30 3.64
N PHE A 254 2.66 -22.70 4.84
CA PHE A 254 2.30 -24.00 5.43
C PHE A 254 0.78 -24.10 5.64
N VAL A 255 0.15 -23.07 6.20
CA VAL A 255 -1.31 -23.04 6.41
C VAL A 255 -2.05 -23.08 5.06
N ASN A 256 -1.59 -22.33 4.08
CA ASN A 256 -2.17 -22.33 2.74
C ASN A 256 -2.04 -23.71 2.08
N ALA A 257 -0.89 -24.41 2.24
CA ALA A 257 -0.70 -25.78 1.75
C ALA A 257 -1.65 -26.75 2.47
N LEU A 258 -1.90 -26.57 3.76
CA LEU A 258 -2.86 -27.38 4.51
C LEU A 258 -4.30 -27.18 3.99
N ILE A 259 -4.70 -25.91 3.77
CA ILE A 259 -5.98 -25.56 3.16
C ILE A 259 -6.11 -26.22 1.80
N TYR A 260 -5.07 -26.13 0.98
CA TYR A 260 -5.00 -26.75 -0.34
C TYR A 260 -5.18 -28.26 -0.26
N ALA A 261 -4.48 -28.94 0.66
CA ALA A 261 -4.60 -30.40 0.86
C ALA A 261 -6.02 -30.81 1.30
N ILE A 262 -6.64 -30.05 2.20
CA ILE A 262 -8.02 -30.28 2.65
C ILE A 262 -9.00 -30.13 1.46
N VAL A 263 -8.85 -29.07 0.67
CA VAL A 263 -9.70 -28.82 -0.51
C VAL A 263 -9.55 -29.93 -1.55
N VAL A 264 -8.30 -30.37 -1.82
CA VAL A 264 -8.02 -31.51 -2.74
C VAL A 264 -8.65 -32.79 -2.21
N GLY A 265 -8.42 -33.13 -0.95
CA GLY A 265 -8.98 -34.34 -0.33
C GLY A 265 -10.49 -34.37 -0.37
N PHE A 266 -11.14 -33.27 0.01
CA PHE A 266 -12.60 -33.15 -0.02
C PHE A 266 -13.15 -33.19 -1.46
N GLY A 267 -12.52 -32.49 -2.40
CA GLY A 267 -12.90 -32.52 -3.81
C GLY A 267 -12.73 -33.90 -4.45
N ALA A 268 -11.65 -34.63 -4.12
CA ALA A 268 -11.42 -35.99 -4.58
C ALA A 268 -12.52 -36.94 -4.06
N VAL A 269 -12.87 -36.88 -2.79
CA VAL A 269 -13.98 -37.65 -2.19
C VAL A 269 -15.31 -37.38 -2.91
N ARG A 270 -15.59 -36.11 -3.24
CA ARG A 270 -16.78 -35.72 -4.01
C ARG A 270 -16.82 -36.35 -5.41
N ILE A 271 -15.68 -36.35 -6.12
CA ILE A 271 -15.53 -36.96 -7.45
C ILE A 271 -15.76 -38.46 -7.36
N ILE A 272 -15.13 -39.15 -6.40
CA ILE A 272 -15.25 -40.62 -6.23
C ILE A 272 -16.69 -41.04 -5.89
N ASN A 273 -17.42 -40.21 -5.09
CA ASN A 273 -18.81 -40.46 -4.73
C ASN A 273 -19.81 -40.15 -5.85
N GLY A 274 -19.35 -39.90 -7.09
CA GLY A 274 -20.22 -39.73 -8.26
C GLY A 274 -20.97 -38.39 -8.30
N SER A 275 -20.48 -37.35 -7.64
CA SER A 275 -21.03 -36.01 -7.78
C SER A 275 -20.77 -35.46 -9.19
N SER A 276 -21.54 -34.45 -9.62
CA SER A 276 -21.32 -33.74 -10.89
C SER A 276 -20.01 -32.89 -10.91
N PHE A 277 -19.21 -32.99 -9.85
CA PHE A 277 -17.98 -32.21 -9.69
C PHE A 277 -16.85 -32.90 -10.46
N THR A 278 -16.20 -32.17 -11.39
CA THR A 278 -15.17 -32.71 -12.29
C THR A 278 -13.75 -32.43 -11.78
N VAL A 279 -12.75 -33.15 -12.35
CA VAL A 279 -11.33 -32.91 -12.06
C VAL A 279 -10.92 -31.50 -12.48
N GLY A 280 -11.40 -31.02 -13.64
CA GLY A 280 -11.13 -29.67 -14.11
C GLY A 280 -11.75 -28.59 -13.20
N GLN A 281 -12.94 -28.83 -12.65
CA GLN A 281 -13.54 -27.95 -11.66
C GLN A 281 -12.72 -27.93 -10.36
N LEU A 282 -12.14 -29.06 -9.93
CA LEU A 282 -11.24 -29.10 -8.78
C LEU A 282 -9.99 -28.24 -9.04
N VAL A 283 -9.36 -28.36 -10.20
CA VAL A 283 -8.18 -27.56 -10.59
C VAL A 283 -8.54 -26.08 -10.64
N THR A 284 -9.69 -25.72 -11.21
CA THR A 284 -10.21 -24.35 -11.23
C THR A 284 -10.36 -23.81 -9.80
N PHE A 285 -10.96 -24.59 -8.92
CA PHE A 285 -11.21 -24.22 -7.53
C PHE A 285 -9.90 -23.98 -6.75
N LEU A 286 -8.90 -24.83 -6.96
CA LEU A 286 -7.57 -24.67 -6.34
C LEU A 286 -6.85 -23.40 -6.78
N ASN A 287 -6.97 -23.03 -8.06
CA ASN A 287 -6.48 -21.75 -8.54
C ASN A 287 -7.20 -20.55 -7.87
N TYR A 288 -8.52 -20.68 -7.67
CA TYR A 288 -9.29 -19.65 -6.98
C TYR A 288 -8.91 -19.52 -5.51
N VAL A 289 -8.60 -20.61 -4.81
CA VAL A 289 -8.08 -20.55 -3.43
C VAL A 289 -6.81 -19.71 -3.37
N ASN A 290 -5.89 -19.88 -4.31
CA ASN A 290 -4.67 -19.08 -4.39
C ASN A 290 -4.96 -17.62 -4.71
N GLN A 291 -5.84 -17.33 -5.68
CA GLN A 291 -6.22 -15.96 -6.06
C GLN A 291 -6.98 -15.24 -4.92
N TYR A 292 -7.79 -15.97 -4.16
CA TYR A 292 -8.52 -15.44 -3.00
C TYR A 292 -7.57 -15.07 -1.85
N THR A 293 -6.56 -15.88 -1.60
CA THR A 293 -5.66 -15.72 -0.44
C THR A 293 -4.63 -14.61 -0.65
N LYS A 294 -4.16 -14.40 -1.88
CA LYS A 294 -3.10 -13.44 -2.21
C LYS A 294 -3.41 -11.99 -1.77
N PRO A 295 -4.58 -11.40 -2.07
CA PRO A 295 -4.87 -10.01 -1.72
C PRO A 295 -4.90 -9.71 -0.22
N PHE A 296 -5.14 -10.71 0.64
CA PHE A 296 -5.15 -10.49 2.09
C PHE A 296 -3.77 -10.09 2.64
N ASN A 297 -2.69 -10.60 2.02
CA ASN A 297 -1.34 -10.23 2.40
C ASN A 297 -1.02 -8.79 1.97
N ASP A 298 -1.53 -8.39 0.80
CA ASP A 298 -1.26 -7.07 0.21
C ASP A 298 -2.08 -5.95 0.89
N ILE A 299 -3.31 -6.23 1.34
CA ILE A 299 -4.20 -5.24 1.98
C ILE A 299 -3.56 -4.60 3.21
N SER A 300 -2.82 -5.38 4.01
CA SER A 300 -2.20 -4.84 5.24
C SER A 300 -1.13 -3.79 4.94
N SER A 301 -0.31 -4.00 3.92
CA SER A 301 0.72 -3.04 3.49
C SER A 301 0.10 -1.79 2.87
N VAL A 302 -0.91 -1.98 2.02
CA VAL A 302 -1.66 -0.87 1.40
C VAL A 302 -2.35 0.00 2.46
N MET A 303 -2.90 -0.61 3.52
CA MET A 303 -3.56 0.13 4.59
C MET A 303 -2.58 1.01 5.38
N ALA A 304 -1.36 0.53 5.63
CA ALA A 304 -0.31 1.32 6.28
C ALA A 304 0.13 2.49 5.39
N GLU A 305 0.34 2.25 4.09
CA GLU A 305 0.73 3.26 3.13
C GLU A 305 -0.37 4.32 2.93
N LEU A 306 -1.63 3.89 2.86
CA LEU A 306 -2.78 4.79 2.80
C LEU A 306 -2.86 5.69 4.05
N GLN A 307 -2.61 5.16 5.24
CA GLN A 307 -2.59 5.99 6.46
C GLN A 307 -1.47 7.03 6.41
N SER A 308 -0.28 6.67 5.92
CA SER A 308 0.83 7.60 5.72
C SER A 308 0.47 8.68 4.69
N ALA A 309 -0.08 8.29 3.55
CA ALA A 309 -0.53 9.21 2.49
C ALA A 309 -1.61 10.19 2.99
N LEU A 310 -2.56 9.70 3.79
CA LEU A 310 -3.60 10.55 4.39
C LEU A 310 -3.02 11.56 5.39
N ALA A 311 -2.01 11.19 6.17
CA ALA A 311 -1.32 12.11 7.07
C ALA A 311 -0.56 13.20 6.28
N CYS A 312 0.06 12.85 5.16
CA CYS A 312 0.70 13.81 4.26
C CYS A 312 -0.33 14.73 3.59
N ALA A 313 -1.46 14.17 3.12
CA ALA A 313 -2.56 14.97 2.59
C ALA A 313 -3.10 15.97 3.62
N GLU A 314 -3.25 15.56 4.89
CA GLU A 314 -3.70 16.45 5.96
C GLU A 314 -2.76 17.66 6.13
N ARG A 315 -1.44 17.45 6.09
CA ARG A 315 -0.45 18.55 6.15
C ARG A 315 -0.54 19.50 4.97
N LEU A 316 -0.80 18.99 3.76
CA LEU A 316 -1.00 19.80 2.56
C LEU A 316 -2.30 20.62 2.64
N TYR A 317 -3.39 20.00 3.05
CA TYR A 317 -4.67 20.69 3.21
C TYR A 317 -4.66 21.72 4.33
N MET A 318 -3.85 21.56 5.40
CA MET A 318 -3.65 22.58 6.42
C MET A 318 -3.14 23.91 5.82
N ILE A 319 -2.23 23.83 4.82
CA ILE A 319 -1.76 25.02 4.10
C ILE A 319 -2.90 25.63 3.27
N LEU A 320 -3.66 24.80 2.56
CA LEU A 320 -4.75 25.27 1.68
C LEU A 320 -5.90 25.93 2.47
N ASP A 321 -6.18 25.43 3.67
CA ASP A 321 -7.25 25.96 4.55
C ASP A 321 -6.84 27.21 5.35
N GLU A 322 -5.54 27.58 5.35
CA GLU A 322 -5.04 28.72 6.09
C GLU A 322 -5.59 30.05 5.52
N LYS A 323 -5.75 31.03 6.37
CA LYS A 323 -6.30 32.32 5.96
C LYS A 323 -5.30 33.10 5.12
N GLU A 324 -5.75 33.60 3.99
CA GLU A 324 -4.97 34.49 3.12
C GLU A 324 -4.86 35.91 3.72
N VAL A 325 -3.85 36.63 3.26
CA VAL A 325 -3.74 38.08 3.56
C VAL A 325 -4.94 38.77 2.93
N VAL A 326 -5.71 39.44 3.75
CA VAL A 326 -6.81 40.29 3.25
C VAL A 326 -6.22 41.67 2.98
N GLU A 327 -6.22 42.06 1.70
CA GLU A 327 -5.89 43.42 1.35
C GLU A 327 -7.02 44.36 1.84
N THR A 328 -6.75 45.08 2.92
CA THR A 328 -7.71 46.00 3.52
C THR A 328 -7.49 47.45 3.06
N GLY A 329 -6.52 47.69 2.18
CA GLY A 329 -6.22 49.01 1.65
C GLY A 329 -7.38 49.56 0.80
N LYS A 330 -7.81 50.77 1.10
CA LYS A 330 -8.86 51.47 0.34
C LYS A 330 -8.30 52.36 -0.78
N GLU A 331 -6.99 52.59 -0.78
CA GLU A 331 -6.31 53.44 -1.75
C GLU A 331 -5.20 52.68 -2.46
N GLU A 332 -5.18 52.74 -3.76
CA GLU A 332 -4.07 52.25 -4.58
C GLU A 332 -3.04 53.36 -4.79
N LEU A 333 -1.78 53.06 -4.41
CA LEU A 333 -0.66 53.93 -4.72
C LEU A 333 -0.24 53.70 -6.18
N THR A 334 -0.53 54.67 -7.04
CA THR A 334 -0.09 54.65 -8.45
C THR A 334 1.20 55.42 -8.62
N SER A 335 1.96 55.11 -9.67
CA SER A 335 3.21 55.85 -9.98
C SER A 335 3.01 57.34 -10.20
N GLU A 336 1.78 57.79 -10.48
CA GLU A 336 1.41 59.21 -10.61
C GLU A 336 1.18 59.92 -9.29
N THR A 337 0.86 59.15 -8.22
CA THR A 337 0.54 59.70 -6.88
C THR A 337 1.69 59.59 -5.88
N VAL A 338 2.74 58.83 -6.21
CA VAL A 338 3.88 58.57 -5.32
C VAL A 338 5.13 59.33 -5.78
N PHE A 339 5.50 60.41 -5.06
CA PHE A 339 6.69 61.21 -5.33
C PHE A 339 7.96 60.69 -4.61
N GLY A 340 7.91 59.49 -4.01
CA GLY A 340 9.06 58.89 -3.33
C GLY A 340 9.52 59.55 -2.01
N ALA A 341 8.76 60.51 -1.47
CA ALA A 341 9.05 61.10 -0.19
C ALA A 341 8.53 60.21 0.96
N ILE A 342 9.40 59.79 1.87
CA ILE A 342 9.06 58.99 3.05
C ILE A 342 9.34 59.86 4.30
N HIS A 343 8.32 60.09 5.09
CA HIS A 343 8.44 60.83 6.35
C HIS A 343 8.17 59.87 7.51
N PHE A 344 9.11 59.78 8.45
CA PHE A 344 8.98 58.97 9.65
C PHE A 344 8.75 59.90 10.86
N GLU A 345 7.57 59.84 11.44
CA GLU A 345 7.26 60.60 12.66
C GLU A 345 6.90 59.65 13.81
N HIS A 346 7.51 59.87 14.97
CA HIS A 346 7.23 59.14 16.21
C HIS A 346 7.32 57.60 16.10
N ILE A 347 8.39 57.06 15.50
CA ILE A 347 8.68 55.65 15.48
C ILE A 347 9.46 55.27 16.74
N CYS A 348 8.86 54.41 17.60
CA CYS A 348 9.49 53.80 18.77
C CYS A 348 9.90 52.37 18.48
#